data_f817838c7d9c4fcab6fb1317a23baf15
#
_entry.id   f817838c7d9c4fcab6fb1317a23baf15
#
_cell.length_a   1.000
_cell.length_b   1.000
_cell.length_c   1.000
_cell.angle_alpha   90.00
_cell.angle_beta   90.00
_cell.angle_gamma   90.00
#
_symmetry.space_group_name_H-M   'P 1'
#
loop_
_entity.id
_entity.type
_entity.pdbx_description
1 polymer ?
#
loop_
_entity_poly.entity_id
_entity_poly.type
_entity_poly.pdbx_seq_one_letter_code
_entity_poly.pdbx_strand_id
1 'polypeptide(L)'
;YAPTSRYGTPDEFRAFVDRCHSEGIGVILDWVPGHFPKDAHGLAFFDGAHLYEHADPRIGEHKEWGTLIFNYSRNEVRNFLVANLVYWFEEFHIDGIRVDAVASMLYRDYLRPDGEWIPNEHGGRENTEAVQFLQQANHVLFQHFPGALSIAEESTTWPMVTQPTNIGGLGFNLKWNMGWMHDMLDYFELDPWFRQFHQNNVTFSIWYAFTENFMLALSHDEVVHGKSNLLHKMPGDDWQKFANVRALLAYMWTHPGKKTIFMGMEFGQRAEWNVWGDLQWDLLHHEPHLGLQRLVDDLNVFYKSERALWGDDFSEYGFQWIDCNDSRHSVISFMRREAATGRWLVVVANFTPQSHSHYRIGVPLEGFYTEVFNTDAERYGGSNLGNLGGKFTDPWAIHGYENSLDLCLPPLAVLVFSRDELRSQELLCDEAPEAALPEA
;
A
#
# COMPACT_ATOMS: atom_id res chain seq x y z
N TYR A 1 -6.42 23.31 -15.15
CA TYR A 1 -6.48 23.11 -16.59
C TYR A 1 -5.13 23.36 -17.30
N ALA A 2 -4.01 23.25 -16.59
CA ALA A 2 -2.69 23.28 -17.19
C ALA A 2 -1.65 22.69 -16.22
N PRO A 3 -0.64 21.93 -16.69
CA PRO A 3 0.49 21.57 -15.87
C PRO A 3 1.29 22.83 -15.50
N THR A 4 2.01 22.77 -14.37
CA THR A 4 2.85 23.89 -13.95
C THR A 4 3.95 24.16 -14.97
N SER A 5 4.18 25.42 -15.32
CA SER A 5 5.27 25.83 -16.22
C SER A 5 6.67 25.72 -15.61
N ARG A 6 6.78 25.35 -14.33
CA ARG A 6 8.09 25.20 -13.64
C ARG A 6 8.93 24.06 -14.21
N TYR A 7 8.29 23.02 -14.74
CA TYR A 7 8.95 21.80 -15.21
C TYR A 7 8.85 21.59 -16.72
N GLY A 8 8.26 22.53 -17.44
CA GLY A 8 8.16 22.48 -18.89
C GLY A 8 6.82 22.96 -19.43
N THR A 9 6.63 22.72 -20.70
CA THR A 9 5.39 23.04 -21.45
C THR A 9 4.36 21.93 -21.33
N PRO A 10 3.08 22.19 -21.65
CA PRO A 10 2.07 21.13 -21.76
C PRO A 10 2.45 20.01 -22.74
N ASP A 11 3.14 20.32 -23.82
CA ASP A 11 3.58 19.31 -24.80
C ASP A 11 4.67 18.42 -24.24
N GLU A 12 5.59 18.97 -23.44
CA GLU A 12 6.59 18.16 -22.72
C GLU A 12 5.96 17.26 -21.67
N PHE A 13 4.89 17.70 -21.00
CA PHE A 13 4.14 16.83 -20.09
C PHE A 13 3.42 15.69 -20.85
N ARG A 14 2.82 15.96 -22.03
CA ARG A 14 2.28 14.91 -22.90
C ARG A 14 3.37 13.92 -23.34
N ALA A 15 4.54 14.42 -23.73
CA ALA A 15 5.68 13.58 -24.10
C ALA A 15 6.18 12.72 -22.93
N PHE A 16 6.13 13.24 -21.69
CA PHE A 16 6.45 12.47 -20.49
C PHE A 16 5.45 11.32 -20.28
N VAL A 17 4.15 11.58 -20.38
CA VAL A 17 3.12 10.54 -20.26
C VAL A 17 3.29 9.49 -21.36
N ASP A 18 3.49 9.90 -22.62
CA ASP A 18 3.74 9.00 -23.74
C ASP A 18 5.00 8.12 -23.51
N ARG A 19 6.06 8.71 -22.94
CA ARG A 19 7.26 7.97 -22.57
C ARG A 19 6.97 6.93 -21.48
N CYS A 20 6.21 7.28 -20.45
CA CYS A 20 5.79 6.31 -19.42
C CYS A 20 5.02 5.14 -20.03
N HIS A 21 4.07 5.42 -20.92
CA HIS A 21 3.30 4.39 -21.62
C HIS A 21 4.18 3.48 -22.48
N SER A 22 5.17 4.04 -23.16
CA SER A 22 6.11 3.25 -23.97
C SER A 22 6.96 2.27 -23.14
N GLU A 23 7.13 2.56 -21.85
CA GLU A 23 7.78 1.67 -20.88
C GLU A 23 6.79 0.78 -20.11
N GLY A 24 5.50 0.82 -20.45
CA GLY A 24 4.45 0.04 -19.78
C GLY A 24 4.09 0.57 -18.39
N ILE A 25 4.30 1.86 -18.13
CA ILE A 25 4.02 2.54 -16.87
C ILE A 25 2.81 3.45 -17.04
N GLY A 26 1.75 3.22 -16.23
CA GLY A 26 0.61 4.13 -16.15
C GLY A 26 0.93 5.36 -15.31
N VAL A 27 0.24 6.47 -15.60
CA VAL A 27 0.41 7.76 -14.92
C VAL A 27 -0.85 8.09 -14.11
N ILE A 28 -0.70 8.27 -12.81
CA ILE A 28 -1.76 8.69 -11.89
C ILE A 28 -1.49 10.13 -11.47
N LEU A 29 -2.46 11.01 -11.69
CA LEU A 29 -2.37 12.42 -11.31
C LEU A 29 -2.98 12.63 -9.92
N ASP A 30 -2.28 13.39 -9.07
CA ASP A 30 -2.87 13.94 -7.84
C ASP A 30 -3.87 15.04 -8.22
N TRP A 31 -5.15 14.81 -7.90
CA TRP A 31 -6.24 15.72 -8.19
C TRP A 31 -6.83 16.26 -6.88
N VAL A 32 -6.87 17.59 -6.76
CA VAL A 32 -7.25 18.29 -5.53
C VAL A 32 -8.57 19.03 -5.71
N PRO A 33 -9.73 18.36 -5.72
CA PRO A 33 -11.03 19.02 -5.79
C PRO A 33 -11.56 19.48 -4.43
N GLY A 34 -10.87 19.17 -3.34
CA GLY A 34 -11.28 19.46 -1.96
C GLY A 34 -11.15 20.93 -1.60
N HIS A 35 -10.08 21.56 -2.05
CA HIS A 35 -9.73 22.93 -1.65
C HIS A 35 -8.82 23.62 -2.66
N PHE A 36 -8.66 24.94 -2.51
CA PHE A 36 -7.76 25.74 -3.35
C PHE A 36 -7.16 26.92 -2.58
N PRO A 37 -5.99 27.45 -3.00
CA PRO A 37 -5.30 28.53 -2.29
C PRO A 37 -6.00 29.87 -2.43
N LYS A 38 -5.71 30.81 -1.51
CA LYS A 38 -6.23 32.16 -1.48
C LYS A 38 -5.42 33.16 -2.32
N ASP A 39 -4.67 32.69 -3.30
CA ASP A 39 -3.84 33.55 -4.14
C ASP A 39 -4.67 34.57 -4.92
N ALA A 40 -4.23 35.83 -4.91
CA ALA A 40 -4.95 36.93 -5.54
C ALA A 40 -5.09 36.82 -7.07
N HIS A 41 -4.27 35.98 -7.70
CA HIS A 41 -4.33 35.69 -9.14
C HIS A 41 -5.09 34.38 -9.45
N GLY A 42 -5.59 33.68 -8.41
CA GLY A 42 -6.28 32.39 -8.53
C GLY A 42 -7.79 32.50 -8.52
N LEU A 43 -8.45 31.49 -7.98
CA LEU A 43 -9.90 31.37 -7.99
C LEU A 43 -10.59 32.10 -6.82
N ALA A 44 -9.84 32.42 -5.74
CA ALA A 44 -10.38 33.04 -4.56
C ALA A 44 -10.99 34.42 -4.88
N PHE A 45 -12.25 34.62 -4.52
CA PHE A 45 -12.96 35.88 -4.74
C PHE A 45 -12.88 36.35 -6.19
N PHE A 46 -13.04 35.44 -7.14
CA PHE A 46 -12.61 35.51 -8.53
C PHE A 46 -13.11 36.75 -9.28
N ASP A 47 -14.37 37.12 -9.13
CA ASP A 47 -14.99 38.29 -9.79
C ASP A 47 -15.40 39.39 -8.79
N GLY A 48 -14.80 39.41 -7.62
CA GLY A 48 -15.19 40.28 -6.51
C GLY A 48 -16.34 39.72 -5.69
N ALA A 49 -16.67 38.43 -5.86
CA ALA A 49 -17.65 37.68 -5.09
C ALA A 49 -17.15 36.28 -4.79
N HIS A 50 -17.84 35.56 -3.87
CA HIS A 50 -17.58 34.17 -3.58
C HIS A 50 -18.19 33.27 -4.68
N LEU A 51 -17.48 33.12 -5.79
CA LEU A 51 -17.94 32.36 -6.95
C LEU A 51 -17.72 30.86 -6.78
N TYR A 52 -16.50 30.45 -6.45
CA TYR A 52 -16.10 29.04 -6.31
C TYR A 52 -16.25 28.51 -4.88
N GLU A 53 -16.15 29.38 -3.89
CA GLU A 53 -16.23 29.08 -2.47
C GLU A 53 -17.56 29.49 -1.83
N HIS A 54 -17.80 29.06 -0.59
CA HIS A 54 -18.87 29.59 0.24
C HIS A 54 -18.45 30.90 0.89
N ALA A 55 -19.41 31.83 1.04
CA ALA A 55 -19.18 33.11 1.73
C ALA A 55 -18.98 32.94 3.26
N ASP A 56 -19.61 31.93 3.87
CA ASP A 56 -19.46 31.64 5.29
C ASP A 56 -18.19 30.78 5.50
N PRO A 57 -17.19 31.29 6.25
CA PRO A 57 -15.92 30.57 6.46
C PRO A 57 -16.09 29.26 7.25
N ARG A 58 -17.21 29.08 7.98
CA ARG A 58 -17.50 27.84 8.71
C ARG A 58 -17.77 26.65 7.79
N ILE A 59 -18.03 26.89 6.51
CA ILE A 59 -18.17 25.84 5.48
C ILE A 59 -17.28 26.10 4.25
N GLY A 60 -16.69 27.30 4.14
CA GLY A 60 -15.95 27.75 2.96
C GLY A 60 -14.44 27.79 3.13
N GLU A 61 -13.90 27.50 4.32
CA GLU A 61 -12.46 27.63 4.58
C GLU A 61 -11.90 26.51 5.44
N HIS A 62 -10.77 25.95 5.03
CA HIS A 62 -9.90 25.12 5.90
C HIS A 62 -8.90 26.05 6.62
N LYS A 63 -9.20 26.42 7.85
CA LYS A 63 -8.40 27.38 8.61
C LYS A 63 -6.96 26.91 8.85
N GLU A 64 -6.78 25.63 9.16
CA GLU A 64 -5.46 25.05 9.42
C GLU A 64 -4.57 25.01 8.18
N TRP A 65 -5.15 24.81 7.02
CA TRP A 65 -4.42 24.79 5.74
C TRP A 65 -4.36 26.16 5.07
N GLY A 66 -5.15 27.13 5.55
CA GLY A 66 -5.24 28.45 4.95
C GLY A 66 -5.86 28.45 3.56
N THR A 67 -6.67 27.45 3.21
CA THR A 67 -7.26 27.25 1.88
C THR A 67 -8.78 27.43 1.91
N LEU A 68 -9.39 27.65 0.73
CA LEU A 68 -10.83 27.74 0.57
C LEU A 68 -11.39 26.39 0.09
N ILE A 69 -12.66 26.11 0.46
CA ILE A 69 -13.39 24.91 0.07
C ILE A 69 -14.31 25.22 -1.09
N PHE A 70 -14.33 24.38 -2.12
CA PHE A 70 -15.25 24.51 -3.24
C PHE A 70 -16.70 24.37 -2.80
N ASN A 71 -17.57 25.21 -3.37
CA ASN A 71 -19.01 25.18 -3.12
C ASN A 71 -19.68 24.13 -4.01
N TYR A 72 -19.73 22.88 -3.57
CA TYR A 72 -20.32 21.77 -4.32
C TYR A 72 -21.83 21.88 -4.52
N SER A 73 -22.53 22.78 -3.79
CA SER A 73 -23.96 23.01 -3.99
C SER A 73 -24.26 23.74 -5.31
N ARG A 74 -23.24 24.42 -5.89
CA ARG A 74 -23.40 25.11 -7.18
C ARG A 74 -23.12 24.19 -8.35
N ASN A 75 -24.05 24.09 -9.27
CA ASN A 75 -23.91 23.28 -10.48
C ASN A 75 -22.72 23.71 -11.35
N GLU A 76 -22.46 25.01 -11.41
CA GLU A 76 -21.35 25.61 -12.18
C GLU A 76 -19.99 25.16 -11.60
N VAL A 77 -19.85 25.11 -10.27
CA VAL A 77 -18.63 24.67 -9.59
C VAL A 77 -18.43 23.18 -9.80
N ARG A 78 -19.48 22.36 -9.62
CA ARG A 78 -19.40 20.94 -9.93
C ARG A 78 -19.03 20.68 -11.38
N ASN A 79 -19.64 21.40 -12.31
CA ASN A 79 -19.32 21.28 -13.75
C ASN A 79 -17.86 21.68 -14.04
N PHE A 80 -17.36 22.75 -13.42
CA PHE A 80 -15.97 23.16 -13.53
C PHE A 80 -15.01 22.06 -13.08
N LEU A 81 -15.29 21.42 -11.92
CA LEU A 81 -14.45 20.35 -11.37
C LEU A 81 -14.54 19.06 -12.20
N VAL A 82 -15.74 18.63 -12.60
CA VAL A 82 -15.91 17.44 -13.45
C VAL A 82 -15.27 17.64 -14.82
N ALA A 83 -15.42 18.83 -15.43
CA ALA A 83 -14.77 19.15 -16.71
C ALA A 83 -13.24 19.17 -16.55
N ASN A 84 -12.73 19.63 -15.42
CA ASN A 84 -11.29 19.56 -15.12
C ASN A 84 -10.79 18.11 -15.02
N LEU A 85 -11.55 17.24 -14.37
CA LEU A 85 -11.25 15.81 -14.31
C LEU A 85 -11.15 15.20 -15.71
N VAL A 86 -12.19 15.38 -16.54
CA VAL A 86 -12.23 14.86 -17.91
C VAL A 86 -11.07 15.42 -18.76
N TYR A 87 -10.77 16.71 -18.62
CA TYR A 87 -9.68 17.39 -19.32
C TYR A 87 -8.32 16.70 -19.15
N TRP A 88 -7.97 16.27 -17.95
CA TRP A 88 -6.68 15.60 -17.71
C TRP A 88 -6.59 14.26 -18.45
N PHE A 89 -7.68 13.51 -18.53
CA PHE A 89 -7.71 12.25 -19.27
C PHE A 89 -7.72 12.48 -20.79
N GLU A 90 -8.49 13.43 -21.30
CA GLU A 90 -8.59 13.70 -22.74
C GLU A 90 -7.31 14.35 -23.31
N GLU A 91 -6.74 15.32 -22.59
CA GLU A 91 -5.64 16.13 -23.11
C GLU A 91 -4.26 15.55 -22.80
N PHE A 92 -4.12 14.82 -21.69
CA PHE A 92 -2.83 14.31 -21.25
C PHE A 92 -2.77 12.77 -21.17
N HIS A 93 -3.87 12.10 -21.43
CA HIS A 93 -3.96 10.64 -21.50
C HIS A 93 -3.47 9.93 -20.21
N ILE A 94 -3.73 10.53 -19.05
CA ILE A 94 -3.41 9.90 -17.77
C ILE A 94 -4.27 8.66 -17.54
N ASP A 95 -3.78 7.70 -16.74
CA ASP A 95 -4.44 6.42 -16.51
C ASP A 95 -5.30 6.42 -15.23
N GLY A 96 -5.09 7.38 -14.36
CA GLY A 96 -5.84 7.48 -13.12
C GLY A 96 -5.65 8.80 -12.39
N ILE A 97 -6.44 8.94 -11.32
CA ILE A 97 -6.33 10.03 -10.36
C ILE A 97 -6.23 9.48 -8.95
N ARG A 98 -5.48 10.18 -8.11
CA ARG A 98 -5.60 10.10 -6.66
C ARG A 98 -6.28 11.38 -6.19
N VAL A 99 -7.42 11.24 -5.49
CA VAL A 99 -8.18 12.38 -4.96
C VAL A 99 -7.68 12.69 -3.56
N ASP A 100 -7.10 13.87 -3.43
CA ASP A 100 -6.50 14.38 -2.21
C ASP A 100 -7.55 14.68 -1.14
N ALA A 101 -7.24 14.36 0.11
CA ALA A 101 -7.94 14.77 1.32
C ALA A 101 -9.48 14.54 1.27
N VAL A 102 -9.94 13.40 0.75
CA VAL A 102 -11.38 13.10 0.61
C VAL A 102 -12.11 13.22 1.95
N ALA A 103 -11.50 12.82 3.07
CA ALA A 103 -12.07 12.98 4.40
C ALA A 103 -12.50 14.43 4.69
N SER A 104 -11.71 15.41 4.28
CA SER A 104 -12.01 16.83 4.46
C SER A 104 -13.20 17.31 3.63
N MET A 105 -13.52 16.61 2.54
CA MET A 105 -14.68 16.89 1.71
C MET A 105 -15.96 16.28 2.31
N LEU A 106 -15.84 15.09 2.92
CA LEU A 106 -16.99 14.32 3.42
C LEU A 106 -17.59 14.88 4.71
N TYR A 107 -16.78 15.57 5.54
CA TYR A 107 -17.19 16.02 6.85
C TYR A 107 -17.06 17.53 7.01
N ARG A 108 -18.17 18.20 7.39
CA ARG A 108 -18.23 19.64 7.62
C ARG A 108 -17.48 20.08 8.88
N ASP A 109 -17.27 19.19 9.83
CA ASP A 109 -16.55 19.39 11.09
C ASP A 109 -15.07 18.98 11.01
N TYR A 110 -14.57 18.57 9.83
CA TYR A 110 -13.20 18.11 9.66
C TYR A 110 -12.18 19.16 10.13
N LEU A 111 -11.33 18.80 11.10
CA LEU A 111 -10.34 19.67 11.76
C LEU A 111 -10.93 21.00 12.26
N ARG A 112 -12.16 21.01 12.73
CA ARG A 112 -12.82 22.20 13.25
C ARG A 112 -13.26 22.02 14.69
N PRO A 113 -13.04 23.05 15.57
CA PRO A 113 -13.61 23.07 16.90
C PRO A 113 -15.15 23.12 16.88
N ASP A 114 -15.75 22.70 17.98
CA ASP A 114 -17.20 22.83 18.19
C ASP A 114 -17.65 24.30 18.04
N GLY A 115 -18.73 24.51 17.27
CA GLY A 115 -19.27 25.84 16.98
C GLY A 115 -18.58 26.57 15.81
N GLU A 116 -17.50 26.04 15.24
CA GLU A 116 -16.82 26.62 14.09
C GLU A 116 -17.20 25.95 12.74
N TRP A 117 -18.24 25.15 12.74
CA TRP A 117 -18.81 24.53 11.53
C TRP A 117 -20.34 24.61 11.53
N ILE A 118 -20.96 24.37 10.38
CA ILE A 118 -22.42 24.41 10.19
C ILE A 118 -22.90 23.01 9.81
N PRO A 119 -23.84 22.41 10.56
CA PRO A 119 -24.48 21.15 10.21
C PRO A 119 -25.13 21.17 8.81
N ASN A 120 -25.30 20.00 8.23
CA ASN A 120 -26.10 19.85 7.01
C ASN A 120 -27.61 20.09 7.29
N GLU A 121 -28.45 20.04 6.26
CA GLU A 121 -29.90 20.25 6.37
C GLU A 121 -30.63 19.25 7.28
N HIS A 122 -29.98 18.11 7.60
CA HIS A 122 -30.49 17.08 8.49
C HIS A 122 -29.93 17.19 9.91
N GLY A 123 -29.08 18.19 10.18
CA GLY A 123 -28.42 18.39 11.47
C GLY A 123 -27.15 17.54 11.67
N GLY A 124 -26.72 16.78 10.66
CA GLY A 124 -25.52 15.95 10.68
C GLY A 124 -24.25 16.71 10.25
N ARG A 125 -23.12 16.04 10.39
CA ARG A 125 -21.80 16.57 10.01
C ARG A 125 -21.36 16.22 8.58
N GLU A 126 -22.09 15.35 7.91
CA GLU A 126 -21.79 14.90 6.56
C GLU A 126 -22.02 16.04 5.55
N ASN A 127 -21.10 16.21 4.62
CA ASN A 127 -21.23 17.15 3.51
C ASN A 127 -21.89 16.45 2.32
N THR A 128 -23.24 16.45 2.32
CA THR A 128 -24.06 15.73 1.34
C THR A 128 -23.80 16.19 -0.10
N GLU A 129 -23.49 17.47 -0.30
CA GLU A 129 -23.17 18.05 -1.60
C GLU A 129 -21.83 17.55 -2.14
N ALA A 130 -20.84 17.40 -1.27
CA ALA A 130 -19.56 16.82 -1.65
C ALA A 130 -19.66 15.32 -1.95
N VAL A 131 -20.47 14.58 -1.19
CA VAL A 131 -20.78 13.15 -1.48
C VAL A 131 -21.38 13.01 -2.88
N GLN A 132 -22.41 13.81 -3.20
CA GLN A 132 -23.02 13.80 -4.53
C GLN A 132 -22.03 14.18 -5.63
N PHE A 133 -21.17 15.16 -5.37
CA PHE A 133 -20.12 15.56 -6.31
C PHE A 133 -19.13 14.42 -6.58
N LEU A 134 -18.62 13.74 -5.56
CA LEU A 134 -17.69 12.61 -5.71
C LEU A 134 -18.32 11.45 -6.47
N GLN A 135 -19.57 11.11 -6.17
CA GLN A 135 -20.33 10.11 -6.90
C GLN A 135 -20.52 10.49 -8.37
N GLN A 136 -20.85 11.74 -8.65
CA GLN A 136 -20.97 12.27 -10.02
C GLN A 136 -19.64 12.22 -10.76
N ALA A 137 -18.55 12.66 -10.13
CA ALA A 137 -17.22 12.68 -10.71
C ALA A 137 -16.77 11.27 -11.12
N ASN A 138 -16.89 10.29 -10.20
CA ASN A 138 -16.54 8.90 -10.49
C ASN A 138 -17.45 8.28 -11.57
N HIS A 139 -18.75 8.57 -11.53
CA HIS A 139 -19.68 8.10 -12.56
C HIS A 139 -19.30 8.62 -13.95
N VAL A 140 -19.04 9.92 -14.08
CA VAL A 140 -18.63 10.54 -15.36
C VAL A 140 -17.28 9.99 -15.82
N LEU A 141 -16.31 9.87 -14.90
CA LEU A 141 -15.00 9.31 -15.21
C LEU A 141 -15.11 7.92 -15.86
N PHE A 142 -15.82 6.99 -15.23
CA PHE A 142 -15.91 5.61 -15.74
C PHE A 142 -16.84 5.49 -16.95
N GLN A 143 -17.76 6.43 -17.15
CA GLN A 143 -18.57 6.47 -18.36
C GLN A 143 -17.73 6.85 -19.60
N HIS A 144 -16.79 7.79 -19.44
CA HIS A 144 -15.91 8.25 -20.52
C HIS A 144 -14.65 7.39 -20.66
N PHE A 145 -14.09 6.94 -19.54
CA PHE A 145 -12.82 6.22 -19.47
C PHE A 145 -12.95 4.94 -18.64
N PRO A 146 -13.54 3.85 -19.18
CA PRO A 146 -13.84 2.63 -18.43
C PRO A 146 -12.62 1.93 -17.81
N GLY A 147 -11.41 2.19 -18.35
CA GLY A 147 -10.15 1.64 -17.86
C GLY A 147 -9.42 2.52 -16.82
N ALA A 148 -9.98 3.68 -16.50
CA ALA A 148 -9.34 4.61 -15.56
C ALA A 148 -9.30 4.07 -14.14
N LEU A 149 -8.35 4.57 -13.35
CA LEU A 149 -8.28 4.38 -11.91
C LEU A 149 -8.71 5.65 -11.17
N SER A 150 -9.51 5.49 -10.11
CA SER A 150 -9.86 6.55 -9.17
C SER A 150 -9.55 6.07 -7.76
N ILE A 151 -8.66 6.78 -7.07
CA ILE A 151 -8.09 6.39 -5.78
C ILE A 151 -8.40 7.47 -4.75
N ALA A 152 -9.03 7.12 -3.64
CA ALA A 152 -9.33 8.06 -2.57
C ALA A 152 -8.21 8.09 -1.53
N GLU A 153 -7.70 9.28 -1.20
CA GLU A 153 -7.08 9.49 0.10
C GLU A 153 -8.17 9.80 1.12
N GLU A 154 -8.62 8.76 1.80
CA GLU A 154 -9.68 8.87 2.81
C GLU A 154 -9.22 8.15 4.08
N SER A 155 -9.04 8.91 5.16
CA SER A 155 -8.42 8.45 6.41
C SER A 155 -9.43 8.06 7.50
N THR A 156 -10.73 8.21 7.24
CA THR A 156 -11.77 7.95 8.22
C THR A 156 -12.45 6.60 8.02
N THR A 157 -13.45 6.32 8.85
CA THR A 157 -14.31 5.14 8.74
C THR A 157 -15.53 5.36 7.86
N TRP A 158 -15.49 6.31 6.92
CA TRP A 158 -16.58 6.49 5.96
C TRP A 158 -16.83 5.18 5.20
N PRO A 159 -18.07 4.67 5.19
CA PRO A 159 -18.34 3.37 4.59
C PRO A 159 -18.47 3.46 3.07
N MET A 160 -18.20 2.33 2.40
CA MET A 160 -18.49 2.14 0.98
C MET A 160 -17.76 3.12 0.03
N VAL A 161 -16.55 3.54 0.41
CA VAL A 161 -15.73 4.42 -0.44
C VAL A 161 -15.46 3.77 -1.81
N THR A 162 -15.15 2.49 -1.81
CA THR A 162 -14.80 1.73 -3.02
C THR A 162 -15.96 0.90 -3.57
N GLN A 163 -17.17 1.10 -3.06
CA GLN A 163 -18.35 0.43 -3.59
C GLN A 163 -19.04 1.25 -4.69
N PRO A 164 -19.76 0.60 -5.60
CA PRO A 164 -20.47 1.26 -6.69
C PRO A 164 -21.49 2.31 -6.21
N THR A 165 -21.64 3.39 -6.99
CA THR A 165 -22.56 4.49 -6.66
C THR A 165 -24.04 4.10 -6.65
N ASN A 166 -24.43 3.10 -7.46
CA ASN A 166 -25.80 2.61 -7.54
C ASN A 166 -26.30 1.87 -6.27
N ILE A 167 -25.37 1.48 -5.38
CA ILE A 167 -25.72 0.90 -4.07
C ILE A 167 -25.38 1.85 -2.91
N GLY A 168 -25.05 3.12 -3.22
CA GLY A 168 -24.78 4.17 -2.23
C GLY A 168 -23.30 4.42 -1.94
N GLY A 169 -22.38 3.72 -2.61
CA GLY A 169 -20.94 3.95 -2.49
C GLY A 169 -20.46 5.23 -3.15
N LEU A 170 -19.21 5.64 -2.90
CA LEU A 170 -18.61 6.81 -3.54
C LEU A 170 -18.08 6.51 -4.95
N GLY A 171 -17.89 5.24 -5.30
CA GLY A 171 -17.50 4.80 -6.65
C GLY A 171 -16.00 4.82 -6.94
N PHE A 172 -15.14 4.97 -5.96
CA PHE A 172 -13.68 4.83 -6.16
C PHE A 172 -13.30 3.36 -6.45
N ASN A 173 -12.20 3.15 -7.15
CA ASN A 173 -11.63 1.82 -7.30
C ASN A 173 -10.84 1.40 -6.06
N LEU A 174 -10.08 2.32 -5.49
CA LEU A 174 -9.16 2.07 -4.37
C LEU A 174 -9.28 3.17 -3.31
N LYS A 175 -8.91 2.80 -2.09
CA LYS A 175 -8.79 3.72 -0.94
C LYS A 175 -7.43 3.51 -0.29
N TRP A 176 -6.71 4.60 0.04
CA TRP A 176 -5.49 4.49 0.84
C TRP A 176 -5.79 3.93 2.24
N ASN A 177 -4.97 2.97 2.67
CA ASN A 177 -5.06 2.40 4.02
C ASN A 177 -4.14 3.16 4.99
N MET A 178 -4.64 4.29 5.49
CA MET A 178 -3.91 5.12 6.44
C MET A 178 -3.74 4.44 7.80
N GLY A 179 -4.71 3.60 8.22
CA GLY A 179 -4.62 2.81 9.45
C GLY A 179 -3.45 1.84 9.41
N TRP A 180 -3.32 1.07 8.33
CA TRP A 180 -2.18 0.18 8.12
C TRP A 180 -0.85 0.94 8.16
N MET A 181 -0.78 2.10 7.51
CA MET A 181 0.44 2.91 7.45
C MET A 181 0.87 3.35 8.86
N HIS A 182 -0.02 3.89 9.66
CA HIS A 182 0.28 4.30 11.04
C HIS A 182 0.72 3.11 11.90
N ASP A 183 -0.03 2.00 11.87
CA ASP A 183 0.29 0.80 12.63
C ASP A 183 1.67 0.24 12.27
N MET A 184 2.03 0.25 10.97
CA MET A 184 3.34 -0.23 10.52
C MET A 184 4.47 0.68 10.97
N LEU A 185 4.33 1.99 10.81
CA LEU A 185 5.38 2.93 11.22
C LEU A 185 5.57 2.90 12.74
N ASP A 186 4.48 2.94 13.50
CA ASP A 186 4.54 2.82 14.97
C ASP A 186 5.25 1.55 15.41
N TYR A 187 4.95 0.41 14.76
CA TYR A 187 5.59 -0.86 15.10
C TYR A 187 7.07 -0.91 14.74
N PHE A 188 7.42 -0.47 13.53
CA PHE A 188 8.80 -0.56 13.05
C PHE A 188 9.73 0.50 13.67
N GLU A 189 9.22 1.62 14.17
CA GLU A 189 9.97 2.61 14.94
C GLU A 189 10.34 2.10 16.35
N LEU A 190 9.61 1.10 16.88
CA LEU A 190 9.93 0.52 18.18
C LEU A 190 11.28 -0.21 18.15
N ASP A 191 12.05 -0.08 19.25
CA ASP A 191 13.12 -1.02 19.53
C ASP A 191 12.56 -2.45 19.48
N PRO A 192 13.20 -3.39 18.77
CA PRO A 192 12.68 -4.75 18.57
C PRO A 192 12.31 -5.50 19.85
N TRP A 193 12.94 -5.16 20.98
CA TRP A 193 12.59 -5.72 22.28
C TRP A 193 11.15 -5.42 22.71
N PHE A 194 10.63 -4.25 22.35
CA PHE A 194 9.28 -3.83 22.72
C PHE A 194 8.21 -4.34 21.75
N ARG A 195 8.57 -4.82 20.56
CA ARG A 195 7.63 -5.31 19.53
C ARG A 195 6.74 -6.43 20.02
N GLN A 196 7.23 -7.26 20.96
CA GLN A 196 6.44 -8.33 21.57
C GLN A 196 5.16 -7.84 22.27
N PHE A 197 5.11 -6.59 22.70
CA PHE A 197 3.94 -5.98 23.34
C PHE A 197 3.02 -5.26 22.36
N HIS A 198 3.41 -5.18 21.08
CA HIS A 198 2.73 -4.45 20.02
C HIS A 198 2.41 -5.32 18.80
N GLN A 199 2.34 -6.64 18.97
CA GLN A 199 2.04 -7.60 17.87
C GLN A 199 0.76 -7.24 17.11
N ASN A 200 -0.21 -6.64 17.79
CA ASN A 200 -1.47 -6.23 17.16
C ASN A 200 -1.28 -5.20 16.04
N ASN A 201 -0.25 -4.35 16.10
CA ASN A 201 -0.01 -3.37 15.03
C ASN A 201 0.20 -4.07 13.67
N VAL A 202 0.92 -5.19 13.64
CA VAL A 202 1.16 -5.93 12.39
C VAL A 202 0.05 -6.92 12.02
N THR A 203 -0.91 -7.19 12.90
CA THR A 203 -1.96 -8.18 12.66
C THR A 203 -3.36 -7.59 12.53
N PHE A 204 -3.63 -6.44 13.15
CA PHE A 204 -4.97 -5.86 13.25
C PHE A 204 -5.55 -5.47 11.90
N SER A 205 -4.73 -4.99 10.97
CA SER A 205 -5.18 -4.53 9.65
C SER A 205 -5.96 -5.58 8.85
N ILE A 206 -5.71 -6.86 9.09
CA ILE A 206 -6.43 -7.95 8.42
C ILE A 206 -7.93 -8.01 8.80
N TRP A 207 -8.30 -7.53 9.99
CA TRP A 207 -9.71 -7.48 10.41
C TRP A 207 -10.59 -6.62 9.51
N TYR A 208 -10.01 -5.60 8.88
CA TYR A 208 -10.74 -4.70 7.98
C TYR A 208 -10.22 -4.69 6.54
N ALA A 209 -9.15 -5.44 6.24
CA ALA A 209 -8.48 -5.43 4.94
C ALA A 209 -9.40 -5.69 3.72
N PHE A 210 -10.56 -6.32 3.95
CA PHE A 210 -11.51 -6.70 2.90
C PHE A 210 -12.81 -5.90 2.94
N THR A 211 -12.92 -4.87 3.78
CA THR A 211 -14.08 -3.99 3.84
C THR A 211 -14.11 -2.97 2.70
N GLU A 212 -12.95 -2.64 2.17
CA GLU A 212 -12.72 -1.74 1.03
C GLU A 212 -11.62 -2.31 0.14
N ASN A 213 -11.49 -1.80 -1.07
CA ASN A 213 -10.36 -2.11 -1.93
C ASN A 213 -9.16 -1.24 -1.53
N PHE A 214 -8.35 -1.72 -0.60
CA PHE A 214 -7.28 -0.92 -0.04
C PHE A 214 -6.01 -0.87 -0.90
N MET A 215 -5.36 0.30 -0.89
CA MET A 215 -3.99 0.51 -1.32
C MET A 215 -3.15 0.87 -0.09
N LEU A 216 -2.15 0.07 0.21
CA LEU A 216 -1.18 0.34 1.27
C LEU A 216 -0.27 1.49 0.81
N ALA A 217 -0.21 2.55 1.61
CA ALA A 217 0.48 3.78 1.21
C ALA A 217 1.56 4.15 2.23
N LEU A 218 2.80 4.28 1.74
CA LEU A 218 3.87 5.03 2.38
C LEU A 218 4.11 6.25 1.50
N SER A 219 3.53 7.40 1.87
CA SER A 219 3.48 8.58 1.02
C SER A 219 4.54 9.63 1.40
N HIS A 220 4.45 10.79 0.75
CA HIS A 220 5.29 11.94 1.09
C HIS A 220 5.04 12.45 2.51
N ASP A 221 3.82 12.32 3.02
CA ASP A 221 3.44 12.82 4.34
C ASP A 221 4.23 12.19 5.49
N GLU A 222 4.74 10.97 5.30
CA GLU A 222 5.55 10.27 6.29
C GLU A 222 7.02 10.70 6.32
N VAL A 223 7.46 11.47 5.31
CA VAL A 223 8.90 11.82 5.12
C VAL A 223 9.14 13.32 4.94
N VAL A 224 8.25 14.17 5.44
CA VAL A 224 8.31 15.65 5.38
C VAL A 224 8.06 16.27 6.74
N HIS A 225 8.30 17.57 6.87
CA HIS A 225 7.94 18.41 8.02
C HIS A 225 8.52 17.94 9.37
N GLY A 226 9.77 17.49 9.39
CA GLY A 226 10.45 17.04 10.61
C GLY A 226 10.12 15.59 11.01
N LYS A 227 9.43 14.84 10.15
CA LYS A 227 9.11 13.41 10.39
C LYS A 227 10.26 12.47 10.05
N SER A 228 11.38 13.00 9.52
CA SER A 228 12.54 12.21 9.05
C SER A 228 12.21 11.36 7.81
N ASN A 229 13.19 10.59 7.32
CA ASN A 229 12.99 9.63 6.23
C ASN A 229 12.72 8.22 6.78
N LEU A 230 12.26 7.31 5.92
CA LEU A 230 11.88 5.96 6.30
C LEU A 230 13.03 5.19 6.98
N LEU A 231 14.25 5.31 6.44
CA LEU A 231 15.43 4.61 6.98
C LEU A 231 15.79 5.06 8.40
N HIS A 232 15.70 6.37 8.69
CA HIS A 232 16.02 6.90 10.02
C HIS A 232 14.96 6.62 11.08
N LYS A 233 13.74 6.34 10.67
CA LYS A 233 12.69 5.88 11.59
C LYS A 233 13.01 4.52 12.20
N MET A 234 13.81 3.72 11.51
CA MET A 234 14.16 2.37 11.96
C MET A 234 15.18 2.39 13.10
N PRO A 235 15.00 1.56 14.15
CA PRO A 235 15.93 1.46 15.27
C PRO A 235 17.19 0.66 14.91
N GLY A 236 18.19 0.77 15.79
CA GLY A 236 19.41 0.00 15.72
C GLY A 236 20.54 0.65 14.91
N ASP A 237 21.56 -0.14 14.62
CA ASP A 237 22.68 0.25 13.77
C ASP A 237 22.28 0.35 12.28
N ASP A 238 23.21 0.76 11.44
CA ASP A 238 22.91 1.00 10.01
C ASP A 238 22.45 -0.28 9.31
N TRP A 239 23.06 -1.43 9.60
CA TRP A 239 22.63 -2.71 9.04
C TRP A 239 21.20 -3.08 9.48
N GLN A 240 20.89 -2.91 10.76
CA GLN A 240 19.56 -3.18 11.33
C GLN A 240 18.49 -2.25 10.74
N LYS A 241 18.81 -0.99 10.49
CA LYS A 241 17.92 -0.04 9.82
C LYS A 241 17.56 -0.53 8.41
N PHE A 242 18.52 -0.90 7.61
CA PHE A 242 18.27 -1.46 6.28
C PHE A 242 17.50 -2.79 6.37
N ALA A 243 17.82 -3.66 7.32
CA ALA A 243 17.10 -4.91 7.52
C ALA A 243 15.63 -4.69 7.90
N ASN A 244 15.33 -3.70 8.76
CA ASN A 244 13.96 -3.31 9.09
C ASN A 244 13.20 -2.78 7.87
N VAL A 245 13.83 -1.93 7.04
CA VAL A 245 13.19 -1.43 5.81
C VAL A 245 12.93 -2.59 4.84
N ARG A 246 13.89 -3.50 4.65
CA ARG A 246 13.70 -4.71 3.82
C ARG A 246 12.52 -5.55 4.32
N ALA A 247 12.44 -5.77 5.64
CA ALA A 247 11.35 -6.54 6.25
C ALA A 247 9.98 -5.83 6.10
N LEU A 248 9.92 -4.51 6.33
CA LEU A 248 8.69 -3.72 6.15
C LEU A 248 8.19 -3.77 4.70
N LEU A 249 9.07 -3.53 3.72
CA LEU A 249 8.69 -3.53 2.31
C LEU A 249 8.24 -4.93 1.86
N ALA A 250 8.95 -5.99 2.22
CA ALA A 250 8.53 -7.34 1.87
C ALA A 250 7.22 -7.74 2.56
N TYR A 251 7.00 -7.34 3.81
CA TYR A 251 5.71 -7.51 4.46
C TYR A 251 4.61 -6.75 3.72
N MET A 252 4.86 -5.49 3.33
CA MET A 252 3.93 -4.70 2.52
C MET A 252 3.59 -5.40 1.20
N TRP A 253 4.59 -5.94 0.46
CA TRP A 253 4.37 -6.62 -0.82
C TRP A 253 3.59 -7.92 -0.67
N THR A 254 3.71 -8.61 0.46
CA THR A 254 3.00 -9.86 0.73
C THR A 254 1.65 -9.68 1.45
N HIS A 255 1.39 -8.53 2.06
CA HIS A 255 0.11 -8.20 2.69
C HIS A 255 -0.99 -7.96 1.61
N PRO A 256 -2.28 -8.25 1.87
CA PRO A 256 -3.38 -7.89 0.96
C PRO A 256 -3.46 -6.39 0.66
N GLY A 257 -3.93 -6.04 -0.54
CA GLY A 257 -4.08 -4.67 -1.02
C GLY A 257 -3.00 -4.25 -2.02
N LYS A 258 -3.23 -3.17 -2.77
CA LYS A 258 -2.24 -2.59 -3.70
C LYS A 258 -1.16 -1.82 -2.94
N LYS A 259 -0.04 -1.51 -3.57
CA LYS A 259 1.15 -0.92 -2.93
C LYS A 259 1.47 0.43 -3.53
N THR A 260 1.83 1.39 -2.70
CA THR A 260 2.47 2.63 -3.15
C THR A 260 3.53 3.07 -2.14
N ILE A 261 4.69 3.45 -2.65
CA ILE A 261 5.79 4.03 -1.87
C ILE A 261 6.17 5.37 -2.48
N PHE A 262 6.69 6.26 -1.66
CA PHE A 262 7.17 7.55 -2.11
C PHE A 262 8.61 7.45 -2.63
N MET A 263 8.93 8.24 -3.67
CA MET A 263 10.23 8.28 -4.32
C MET A 263 11.39 8.46 -3.32
N GLY A 264 12.44 7.64 -3.47
CA GLY A 264 13.59 7.60 -2.58
C GLY A 264 13.48 6.55 -1.47
N MET A 265 12.29 6.03 -1.16
CA MET A 265 12.13 4.94 -0.20
C MET A 265 12.71 3.63 -0.74
N GLU A 266 12.64 3.42 -2.06
CA GLU A 266 13.13 2.23 -2.76
C GLU A 266 14.64 2.01 -2.65
N PHE A 267 15.40 3.06 -2.35
CA PHE A 267 16.84 2.96 -2.11
C PHE A 267 17.27 3.52 -0.73
N GLY A 268 16.31 3.88 0.12
CA GLY A 268 16.57 4.33 1.49
C GLY A 268 17.24 5.70 1.55
N GLN A 269 16.68 6.69 0.85
CA GLN A 269 17.14 8.09 0.94
C GLN A 269 17.32 8.52 2.40
N ARG A 270 18.42 9.21 2.71
CA ARG A 270 18.78 9.61 4.09
C ARG A 270 18.26 10.99 4.50
N ALA A 271 17.97 11.87 3.55
CA ALA A 271 17.36 13.17 3.81
C ALA A 271 15.82 13.05 3.80
N GLU A 272 15.14 13.92 4.53
CA GLU A 272 13.73 14.19 4.27
C GLU A 272 13.55 14.65 2.83
N TRP A 273 12.36 14.39 2.29
CA TRP A 273 12.02 14.92 0.99
C TRP A 273 12.05 16.45 0.98
N ASN A 274 12.70 17.01 -0.02
CA ASN A 274 12.82 18.44 -0.23
C ASN A 274 12.40 18.80 -1.66
N VAL A 275 11.30 19.54 -1.80
CA VAL A 275 10.77 19.99 -3.10
C VAL A 275 11.76 20.85 -3.90
N TRP A 276 12.77 21.44 -3.23
CA TRP A 276 13.77 22.32 -3.85
C TRP A 276 15.08 21.63 -4.22
N GLY A 277 15.16 20.30 -4.01
CA GLY A 277 16.35 19.51 -4.25
C GLY A 277 16.05 18.22 -5.00
N ASP A 278 17.11 17.62 -5.54
CA ASP A 278 17.06 16.31 -6.17
C ASP A 278 17.04 15.20 -5.12
N LEU A 279 16.65 13.99 -5.54
CA LEU A 279 16.87 12.79 -4.76
C LEU A 279 18.38 12.52 -4.63
N GLN A 280 18.77 11.89 -3.55
CA GLN A 280 20.19 11.59 -3.24
C GLN A 280 20.70 10.39 -4.05
N TRP A 281 20.74 10.51 -5.38
CA TRP A 281 21.15 9.44 -6.30
C TRP A 281 22.57 8.92 -6.08
N ASP A 282 23.44 9.73 -5.48
CA ASP A 282 24.80 9.37 -5.07
C ASP A 282 24.83 8.25 -4.04
N LEU A 283 23.77 8.06 -3.24
CA LEU A 283 23.66 6.95 -2.30
C LEU A 283 23.71 5.58 -2.99
N LEU A 284 23.32 5.48 -4.25
CA LEU A 284 23.38 4.23 -5.03
C LEU A 284 24.81 3.75 -5.32
N HIS A 285 25.82 4.55 -5.03
CA HIS A 285 27.23 4.08 -5.03
C HIS A 285 27.60 3.26 -3.78
N HIS A 286 26.70 3.19 -2.78
CA HIS A 286 26.91 2.44 -1.55
C HIS A 286 26.06 1.17 -1.53
N GLU A 287 26.70 0.02 -1.26
CA GLU A 287 26.07 -1.31 -1.33
C GLU A 287 24.76 -1.45 -0.51
N PRO A 288 24.60 -0.89 0.70
CA PRO A 288 23.34 -1.03 1.42
C PRO A 288 22.15 -0.39 0.69
N HIS A 289 22.35 0.77 0.06
CA HIS A 289 21.32 1.47 -0.72
C HIS A 289 21.02 0.74 -2.04
N LEU A 290 22.08 0.31 -2.74
CA LEU A 290 21.92 -0.47 -3.96
C LEU A 290 21.27 -1.84 -3.70
N GLY A 291 21.61 -2.47 -2.56
CA GLY A 291 20.96 -3.71 -2.11
C GLY A 291 19.46 -3.55 -1.85
N LEU A 292 19.06 -2.44 -1.22
CA LEU A 292 17.65 -2.13 -1.01
C LEU A 292 16.91 -1.88 -2.33
N GLN A 293 17.50 -1.16 -3.28
CA GLN A 293 16.91 -0.95 -4.60
C GLN A 293 16.72 -2.29 -5.33
N ARG A 294 17.73 -3.17 -5.32
CA ARG A 294 17.61 -4.52 -5.88
C ARG A 294 16.47 -5.33 -5.24
N LEU A 295 16.29 -5.18 -3.93
CA LEU A 295 15.17 -5.82 -3.25
C LEU A 295 13.82 -5.34 -3.79
N VAL A 296 13.64 -4.03 -3.96
CA VAL A 296 12.37 -3.48 -4.48
C VAL A 296 12.15 -3.90 -5.92
N ASP A 297 13.19 -3.91 -6.75
CA ASP A 297 13.10 -4.43 -8.12
C ASP A 297 12.65 -5.90 -8.15
N ASP A 298 13.28 -6.76 -7.34
CA ASP A 298 12.94 -8.17 -7.27
C ASP A 298 11.55 -8.40 -6.64
N LEU A 299 11.14 -7.60 -5.65
CA LEU A 299 9.78 -7.62 -5.08
C LEU A 299 8.73 -7.27 -6.15
N ASN A 300 9.00 -6.28 -7.01
CA ASN A 300 8.11 -5.90 -8.10
C ASN A 300 7.98 -7.02 -9.15
N VAL A 301 9.09 -7.66 -9.51
CA VAL A 301 9.08 -8.81 -10.43
C VAL A 301 8.31 -9.97 -9.81
N PHE A 302 8.59 -10.30 -8.55
CA PHE A 302 7.93 -11.36 -7.81
C PHE A 302 6.43 -11.11 -7.67
N TYR A 303 6.02 -9.89 -7.29
CA TYR A 303 4.61 -9.51 -7.17
C TYR A 303 3.86 -9.68 -8.50
N LYS A 304 4.44 -9.21 -9.62
CA LYS A 304 3.82 -9.35 -10.94
C LYS A 304 3.69 -10.81 -11.39
N SER A 305 4.69 -11.64 -11.07
CA SER A 305 4.70 -13.06 -11.48
C SER A 305 3.81 -13.96 -10.62
N GLU A 306 3.61 -13.61 -9.35
CA GLU A 306 2.90 -14.43 -8.36
C GLU A 306 1.47 -13.94 -8.14
N ARG A 307 0.53 -14.53 -8.91
CA ARG A 307 -0.90 -14.18 -8.82
C ARG A 307 -1.48 -14.34 -7.41
N ALA A 308 -0.97 -15.28 -6.62
CA ALA A 308 -1.38 -15.44 -5.22
C ALA A 308 -1.20 -14.17 -4.36
N LEU A 309 -0.35 -13.22 -4.78
CA LEU A 309 -0.13 -11.95 -4.09
C LEU A 309 -1.13 -10.84 -4.47
N TRP A 310 -1.86 -10.98 -5.60
CA TRP A 310 -2.70 -9.89 -6.10
C TRP A 310 -4.03 -10.32 -6.74
N GLY A 311 -4.20 -11.60 -7.08
CA GLY A 311 -5.40 -12.08 -7.77
C GLY A 311 -6.67 -11.98 -6.92
N ASP A 312 -6.55 -12.25 -5.60
CA ASP A 312 -7.64 -12.18 -4.62
C ASP A 312 -7.34 -11.15 -3.51
N ASP A 313 -6.75 -10.02 -3.87
CA ASP A 313 -6.31 -8.97 -2.91
C ASP A 313 -7.45 -8.37 -2.07
N PHE A 314 -8.66 -8.36 -2.60
CA PHE A 314 -9.82 -7.74 -1.98
C PHE A 314 -10.84 -8.76 -1.48
N SER A 315 -10.43 -10.00 -1.29
CA SER A 315 -11.25 -11.11 -0.82
C SER A 315 -10.59 -11.81 0.37
N GLU A 316 -11.39 -12.17 1.37
CA GLU A 316 -10.95 -12.98 2.52
C GLU A 316 -10.31 -14.30 2.08
N TYR A 317 -10.69 -14.83 0.91
CA TYR A 317 -10.08 -16.03 0.36
C TYR A 317 -8.58 -15.85 0.10
N GLY A 318 -8.14 -14.65 -0.31
CA GLY A 318 -6.75 -14.35 -0.66
C GLY A 318 -5.75 -14.40 0.50
N PHE A 319 -6.22 -14.54 1.74
CA PHE A 319 -5.38 -14.51 2.94
C PHE A 319 -5.81 -15.54 3.98
N GLN A 320 -4.84 -16.15 4.66
CA GLN A 320 -5.10 -16.99 5.83
C GLN A 320 -3.92 -16.95 6.78
N TRP A 321 -4.15 -16.66 8.06
CA TRP A 321 -3.14 -16.85 9.10
C TRP A 321 -2.76 -18.31 9.24
N ILE A 322 -1.45 -18.56 9.41
CA ILE A 322 -0.91 -19.82 9.94
C ILE A 322 -0.74 -19.64 11.44
N ASP A 323 0.05 -18.64 11.85
CA ASP A 323 0.17 -18.20 13.24
C ASP A 323 0.45 -16.70 13.30
N CYS A 324 -0.35 -15.98 14.06
CA CYS A 324 -0.18 -14.55 14.35
C CYS A 324 0.02 -14.25 15.83
N ASN A 325 0.18 -15.30 16.68
CA ASN A 325 0.13 -15.18 18.13
C ASN A 325 1.50 -15.25 18.81
N ASP A 326 2.58 -15.56 18.08
CA ASP A 326 3.92 -15.64 18.67
C ASP A 326 4.52 -14.24 18.89
N SER A 327 3.89 -13.48 19.75
CA SER A 327 4.35 -12.14 20.13
C SER A 327 5.71 -12.17 20.81
N ARG A 328 6.03 -13.23 21.56
CA ARG A 328 7.30 -13.35 22.27
C ARG A 328 8.51 -13.29 21.35
N HIS A 329 8.40 -13.88 20.17
CA HIS A 329 9.46 -13.88 19.17
C HIS A 329 9.21 -12.80 18.10
N SER A 330 8.06 -12.08 18.15
CA SER A 330 7.62 -11.14 17.11
C SER A 330 7.68 -11.76 15.71
N VAL A 331 7.20 -13.00 15.62
CA VAL A 331 7.09 -13.76 14.37
C VAL A 331 5.63 -13.90 14.00
N ILE A 332 5.35 -13.74 12.71
CA ILE A 332 4.04 -14.04 12.10
C ILE A 332 4.22 -14.94 10.90
N SER A 333 3.22 -15.78 10.64
CA SER A 333 3.18 -16.60 9.45
C SER A 333 1.76 -16.65 8.86
N PHE A 334 1.66 -16.60 7.54
CA PHE A 334 0.39 -16.59 6.84
C PHE A 334 0.51 -17.16 5.42
N MET A 335 -0.62 -17.40 4.80
CA MET A 335 -0.70 -17.78 3.39
C MET A 335 -1.34 -16.69 2.56
N ARG A 336 -0.82 -16.50 1.35
CA ARG A 336 -1.49 -15.79 0.26
C ARG A 336 -1.98 -16.81 -0.76
N ARG A 337 -3.20 -16.64 -1.24
CA ARG A 337 -3.87 -17.64 -2.09
C ARG A 337 -4.55 -16.98 -3.29
N GLU A 338 -4.72 -17.75 -4.35
CA GLU A 338 -5.52 -17.38 -5.51
C GLU A 338 -6.53 -18.49 -5.83
N ALA A 339 -7.82 -18.13 -5.90
CA ALA A 339 -8.89 -19.09 -6.13
C ALA A 339 -8.86 -19.68 -7.54
N ALA A 340 -8.50 -18.87 -8.55
CA ALA A 340 -8.59 -19.28 -9.96
C ALA A 340 -7.63 -20.42 -10.31
N THR A 341 -6.44 -20.45 -9.71
CA THR A 341 -5.43 -21.49 -9.96
C THR A 341 -5.24 -22.46 -8.80
N GLY A 342 -5.79 -22.12 -7.63
CA GLY A 342 -5.50 -22.83 -6.38
C GLY A 342 -4.08 -22.62 -5.85
N ARG A 343 -3.27 -21.74 -6.49
CA ARG A 343 -1.91 -21.44 -6.07
C ARG A 343 -1.89 -20.71 -4.73
N TRP A 344 -0.91 -21.03 -3.91
CA TRP A 344 -0.70 -20.37 -2.62
C TRP A 344 0.79 -20.28 -2.27
N LEU A 345 1.11 -19.32 -1.44
CA LEU A 345 2.43 -19.05 -0.90
C LEU A 345 2.36 -19.05 0.63
N VAL A 346 3.42 -19.50 1.28
CA VAL A 346 3.63 -19.37 2.72
C VAL A 346 4.60 -18.23 2.96
N VAL A 347 4.20 -17.28 3.81
CA VAL A 347 5.02 -16.14 4.23
C VAL A 347 5.33 -16.26 5.71
N VAL A 348 6.59 -16.07 6.08
CA VAL A 348 7.05 -16.02 7.47
C VAL A 348 7.88 -14.77 7.67
N ALA A 349 7.53 -13.96 8.67
CA ALA A 349 8.23 -12.74 9.01
C ALA A 349 8.77 -12.79 10.44
N ASN A 350 10.07 -12.55 10.59
CA ASN A 350 10.73 -12.36 11.87
C ASN A 350 11.11 -10.88 12.02
N PHE A 351 10.48 -10.19 12.95
CA PHE A 351 10.69 -8.77 13.19
C PHE A 351 11.68 -8.48 14.34
N THR A 352 12.52 -9.45 14.69
CA THR A 352 13.58 -9.29 15.70
C THR A 352 14.97 -9.45 15.08
N PRO A 353 16.02 -8.86 15.68
CA PRO A 353 17.41 -9.08 15.26
C PRO A 353 17.96 -10.45 15.67
N GLN A 354 17.15 -11.31 16.25
CA GLN A 354 17.52 -12.66 16.63
C GLN A 354 17.16 -13.65 15.52
N SER A 355 18.12 -14.45 15.07
CA SER A 355 17.86 -15.58 14.17
C SER A 355 17.35 -16.78 14.95
N HIS A 356 16.53 -17.61 14.33
CA HIS A 356 16.06 -18.89 14.86
C HIS A 356 16.51 -20.02 13.94
N SER A 357 17.39 -20.90 14.41
CA SER A 357 17.91 -22.04 13.61
C SER A 357 16.86 -23.14 13.42
N HIS A 358 15.89 -23.22 14.32
CA HIS A 358 14.78 -24.16 14.31
C HIS A 358 13.50 -23.43 14.71
N TYR A 359 12.68 -23.07 13.74
CA TYR A 359 11.38 -22.45 13.96
C TYR A 359 10.33 -23.20 13.16
N ARG A 360 9.37 -23.78 13.87
CA ARG A 360 8.39 -24.67 13.24
C ARG A 360 7.09 -23.98 12.95
N ILE A 361 6.64 -24.08 11.68
CA ILE A 361 5.33 -23.59 11.25
C ILE A 361 4.52 -24.73 10.62
N GLY A 362 3.19 -24.71 10.80
CA GLY A 362 2.29 -25.62 10.13
C GLY A 362 2.10 -25.27 8.65
N VAL A 363 1.92 -26.26 7.80
CA VAL A 363 1.61 -26.09 6.38
C VAL A 363 0.55 -27.10 5.93
N PRO A 364 -0.31 -26.74 4.94
CA PRO A 364 -1.49 -27.53 4.63
C PRO A 364 -1.22 -28.87 3.94
N LEU A 365 -0.15 -28.98 3.17
CA LEU A 365 0.15 -30.16 2.37
C LEU A 365 1.57 -30.65 2.63
N GLU A 366 1.73 -31.97 2.57
CA GLU A 366 3.03 -32.62 2.55
C GLU A 366 3.82 -32.30 1.27
N GLY A 367 5.15 -32.26 1.35
CA GLY A 367 6.03 -32.12 0.20
C GLY A 367 7.21 -31.18 0.42
N PHE A 368 7.87 -30.82 -0.66
CA PHE A 368 8.98 -29.89 -0.67
C PHE A 368 8.47 -28.44 -0.87
N TYR A 369 8.95 -27.54 -0.04
CA TYR A 369 8.66 -26.11 -0.10
C TYR A 369 9.94 -25.36 -0.47
N THR A 370 9.96 -24.83 -1.68
CA THR A 370 11.05 -24.00 -2.20
C THR A 370 11.01 -22.63 -1.55
N GLU A 371 12.12 -22.15 -1.00
CA GLU A 371 12.32 -20.77 -0.56
C GLU A 371 12.44 -19.90 -1.84
N VAL A 372 11.34 -19.22 -2.20
CA VAL A 372 11.27 -18.41 -3.44
C VAL A 372 11.64 -16.96 -3.22
N PHE A 373 11.62 -16.49 -1.99
CA PHE A 373 12.06 -15.14 -1.62
C PHE A 373 12.64 -15.11 -0.20
N ASN A 374 13.75 -14.36 -0.03
CA ASN A 374 14.41 -14.18 1.25
C ASN A 374 15.04 -12.78 1.31
N THR A 375 14.52 -11.91 2.18
CA THR A 375 15.01 -10.52 2.31
C THR A 375 16.38 -10.41 2.97
N ASP A 376 16.88 -11.49 3.58
CA ASP A 376 18.22 -11.54 4.19
C ASP A 376 19.30 -12.08 3.24
N ALA A 377 18.96 -12.26 1.96
CA ALA A 377 19.94 -12.66 0.96
C ALA A 377 21.07 -11.62 0.84
N GLU A 378 22.31 -12.09 0.64
CA GLU A 378 23.50 -11.25 0.53
C GLU A 378 23.38 -10.16 -0.53
N ARG A 379 22.72 -10.46 -1.67
CA ARG A 379 22.49 -9.51 -2.77
C ARG A 379 21.69 -8.25 -2.36
N TYR A 380 20.96 -8.31 -1.24
CA TYR A 380 20.22 -7.20 -0.64
C TYR A 380 20.94 -6.58 0.56
N GLY A 381 22.17 -7.02 0.86
CA GLY A 381 22.93 -6.60 2.05
C GLY A 381 22.51 -7.32 3.33
N GLY A 382 21.89 -8.50 3.22
CA GLY A 382 21.55 -9.37 4.34
C GLY A 382 22.73 -10.24 4.79
N SER A 383 22.51 -11.04 5.85
CA SER A 383 23.49 -11.97 6.41
C SER A 383 23.56 -13.30 5.66
N ASN A 384 22.70 -13.50 4.68
CA ASN A 384 22.59 -14.71 3.86
C ASN A 384 22.20 -15.96 4.62
N LEU A 385 21.44 -15.81 5.72
CA LEU A 385 20.81 -16.94 6.40
C LEU A 385 19.55 -17.36 5.64
N GLY A 386 19.26 -18.65 5.62
CA GLY A 386 18.08 -19.17 4.92
C GLY A 386 18.02 -20.69 4.96
N ASN A 387 17.23 -21.28 4.07
CA ASN A 387 16.84 -22.69 4.11
C ASN A 387 17.46 -23.52 2.96
N LEU A 388 18.61 -23.08 2.42
CA LEU A 388 19.36 -23.79 1.37
C LEU A 388 18.49 -24.15 0.13
N GLY A 389 17.59 -23.22 -0.23
CA GLY A 389 16.69 -23.37 -1.37
C GLY A 389 15.33 -24.01 -1.06
N GLY A 390 15.13 -24.51 0.18
CA GLY A 390 13.83 -25.03 0.62
C GLY A 390 13.91 -26.12 1.67
N LYS A 391 12.75 -26.63 2.06
CA LYS A 391 12.60 -27.67 3.11
C LYS A 391 11.52 -28.67 2.73
N PHE A 392 11.75 -29.92 3.12
CA PHE A 392 10.69 -30.92 3.18
C PHE A 392 9.86 -30.75 4.44
N THR A 393 8.60 -31.13 4.36
CA THR A 393 7.71 -31.17 5.51
C THR A 393 8.08 -32.35 6.46
N ASP A 394 7.84 -32.13 7.75
CA ASP A 394 7.79 -33.17 8.75
C ASP A 394 6.32 -33.51 9.08
N PRO A 395 5.96 -34.77 9.38
CA PRO A 395 4.64 -35.17 9.86
C PRO A 395 4.47 -34.79 11.34
N TRP A 396 4.56 -33.49 11.61
CA TRP A 396 4.44 -32.92 12.96
C TRP A 396 3.32 -31.89 12.99
N ALA A 397 2.23 -32.24 13.68
CA ALA A 397 1.05 -31.37 13.73
C ALA A 397 1.29 -30.12 14.58
N ILE A 398 1.07 -28.96 13.98
CA ILE A 398 1.14 -27.65 14.62
C ILE A 398 0.25 -26.63 13.88
N HIS A 399 -0.23 -25.58 14.55
CA HIS A 399 -1.05 -24.49 13.99
C HIS A 399 -2.32 -24.97 13.24
N GLY A 400 -2.85 -26.15 13.62
CA GLY A 400 -4.03 -26.73 12.97
C GLY A 400 -3.76 -27.52 11.69
N TYR A 401 -2.50 -27.73 11.32
CA TYR A 401 -2.07 -28.54 10.18
C TYR A 401 -1.37 -29.82 10.66
N GLU A 402 -1.48 -30.89 9.88
CA GLU A 402 -0.82 -32.18 10.18
C GLU A 402 0.66 -32.16 9.81
N ASN A 403 1.05 -31.33 8.84
CA ASN A 403 2.41 -31.19 8.37
C ASN A 403 3.01 -29.85 8.80
N SER A 404 4.33 -29.81 8.93
CA SER A 404 5.06 -28.61 9.32
C SER A 404 6.42 -28.48 8.63
N LEU A 405 6.96 -27.27 8.60
CA LEU A 405 8.32 -26.95 8.17
C LEU A 405 9.16 -26.56 9.39
N ASP A 406 10.35 -27.11 9.51
CA ASP A 406 11.37 -26.67 10.47
C ASP A 406 12.35 -25.71 9.77
N LEU A 407 12.18 -24.42 10.00
CA LEU A 407 12.83 -23.35 9.26
C LEU A 407 13.97 -22.69 10.04
N CYS A 408 14.99 -22.28 9.31
CA CYS A 408 15.91 -21.23 9.75
C CYS A 408 15.31 -19.87 9.42
N LEU A 409 14.99 -19.06 10.44
CA LEU A 409 14.52 -17.70 10.27
C LEU A 409 15.67 -16.71 10.46
N PRO A 410 16.03 -15.93 9.43
CA PRO A 410 16.99 -14.87 9.54
C PRO A 410 16.53 -13.74 10.47
N PRO A 411 17.43 -12.88 10.95
CA PRO A 411 17.06 -11.71 11.73
C PRO A 411 16.42 -10.64 10.86
N LEU A 412 15.37 -9.96 11.35
CA LEU A 412 14.71 -8.83 10.67
C LEU A 412 14.40 -9.13 9.18
N ALA A 413 13.74 -10.27 8.93
CA ALA A 413 13.57 -10.78 7.59
C ALA A 413 12.19 -11.38 7.32
N VAL A 414 11.82 -11.36 6.05
CA VAL A 414 10.64 -12.03 5.51
C VAL A 414 11.09 -13.11 4.53
N LEU A 415 10.57 -14.32 4.73
CA LEU A 415 10.77 -15.47 3.85
C LEU A 415 9.44 -15.82 3.16
N VAL A 416 9.53 -16.22 1.90
CA VAL A 416 8.36 -16.74 1.16
C VAL A 416 8.68 -18.11 0.60
N PHE A 417 7.76 -19.04 0.81
CA PHE A 417 7.87 -20.41 0.32
C PHE A 417 6.72 -20.74 -0.62
N SER A 418 7.02 -21.54 -1.65
CA SER A 418 6.06 -22.12 -2.56
C SER A 418 6.24 -23.64 -2.57
N ARG A 419 5.13 -24.39 -2.49
CA ARG A 419 5.18 -25.85 -2.63
C ARG A 419 5.60 -26.23 -4.05
N ASP A 420 6.63 -27.05 -4.14
CA ASP A 420 7.13 -27.62 -5.41
C ASP A 420 6.43 -28.93 -5.70
N GLU A 421 5.52 -28.96 -6.63
CA GLU A 421 4.74 -30.17 -6.95
C GLU A 421 5.59 -31.30 -7.54
N LEU A 422 6.61 -30.97 -8.35
CA LEU A 422 7.47 -31.94 -8.98
C LEU A 422 8.34 -32.67 -7.96
N ARG A 423 9.04 -31.92 -7.11
CA ARG A 423 9.86 -32.48 -6.02
C ARG A 423 9.02 -33.19 -4.96
N SER A 424 7.78 -32.76 -4.74
CA SER A 424 6.85 -33.42 -3.83
C SER A 424 6.38 -34.78 -4.34
N GLN A 425 6.29 -34.97 -5.66
CA GLN A 425 5.92 -36.27 -6.27
C GLN A 425 7.09 -37.26 -6.24
N GLU A 426 8.34 -36.82 -6.33
CA GLU A 426 9.52 -37.69 -6.22
C GLU A 426 9.55 -38.41 -4.87
N LEU A 427 9.21 -37.75 -3.77
CA LEU A 427 9.10 -38.35 -2.44
C LEU A 427 8.09 -39.50 -2.36
N LEU A 428 6.92 -39.33 -2.99
CA LEU A 428 5.86 -40.35 -3.01
C LEU A 428 6.24 -41.58 -3.83
N CYS A 429 7.17 -41.42 -4.79
CA CYS A 429 7.68 -42.55 -5.58
C CYS A 429 8.77 -43.34 -4.86
N ASP A 430 9.59 -42.70 -4.03
CA ASP A 430 10.66 -43.38 -3.24
C ASP A 430 10.12 -44.16 -2.04
N GLU A 431 8.92 -43.83 -1.54
CA GLU A 431 8.24 -44.59 -0.49
C GLU A 431 7.36 -45.74 -0.99
N ALA A 432 7.24 -45.96 -2.28
CA ALA A 432 6.52 -47.10 -2.81
C ALA A 432 7.33 -48.39 -2.47
N PRO A 433 6.81 -49.36 -1.67
CA PRO A 433 7.53 -50.56 -1.36
C PRO A 433 7.85 -51.31 -2.67
N GLU A 434 9.12 -51.69 -2.84
CA GLU A 434 9.53 -52.66 -3.88
C GLU A 434 8.52 -53.81 -3.90
N ALA A 435 7.75 -53.91 -4.98
CA ALA A 435 6.84 -55.03 -5.13
C ALA A 435 7.65 -56.30 -5.09
N ALA A 436 7.45 -57.10 -4.06
CA ALA A 436 8.07 -58.42 -3.89
C ALA A 436 7.82 -59.19 -5.19
N LEU A 437 8.91 -59.52 -5.88
CA LEU A 437 8.86 -60.42 -7.03
C LEU A 437 8.28 -61.76 -6.56
N PRO A 438 7.32 -62.36 -7.26
CA PRO A 438 6.83 -63.68 -6.90
C PRO A 438 7.96 -64.71 -7.10
N GLU A 439 8.31 -65.39 -6.03
CA GLU A 439 9.19 -66.57 -6.09
C GLU A 439 8.61 -67.61 -7.07
N ALA A 440 9.44 -68.02 -8.01
CA ALA A 440 9.12 -69.01 -9.02
C ALA A 440 9.29 -70.46 -8.48
#